data_6daba6c7be757f9fc0d4b7e681de1c8a
#
_entry.id   6daba6c7be757f9fc0d4b7e681de1c8a
#
_cell.length_a   1.000
_cell.length_b   1.000
_cell.length_c   1.000
_cell.angle_alpha   90.00
_cell.angle_beta   90.00
_cell.angle_gamma   90.00
#
_symmetry.space_group_name_H-M   'P 1'
#
loop_
_entity.id
_entity.type
_entity.pdbx_description
1 polymer ?
#
loop_
_entity_poly.entity_id
_entity_poly.type
_entity_poly.pdbx_seq_one_letter_code
_entity_poly.pdbx_strand_id
1 'polypeptide(L)'
;GLTRVDILSMKIDKRVIQSGNSIGGAISQDGRLVAVSNYEPGGVKIFDAATLELVADIPAVYGNDRQLSKVIGLVDAPGQKFIFSLWDAGEIWVADLSSPAKPVIRKFKDIGLNPYDALITPDGRYYIAGLFGEDGMALLDLWNLDDGVKRILNNYGKGEQKLPVYKMPHLEGWAIAGNLAFVPAIGRHEVLVIDTTTWTEAGRIKVHGQPVFVMARPDGRNIWVNFAVPDNDTLQVIDTQSLKIVKTLTPGKGVLHMEFEPRGEEVWTSVRDEDRLAVFDTETFEQVTTIEAKKPSGIFLTFRAHRTGL
;
A
#
# COMPACT_ATOMS: atom_id res chain seq x y z
N GLY A 1 3.50 17.54 -7.33
CA GLY A 1 3.55 17.49 -8.81
C GLY A 1 3.56 16.08 -9.36
N LEU A 2 3.39 15.95 -10.69
CA LEU A 2 3.48 14.70 -11.44
C LEU A 2 4.64 14.82 -12.43
N THR A 3 5.57 13.85 -12.40
CA THR A 3 6.74 13.84 -13.28
C THR A 3 6.78 12.54 -14.06
N ARG A 4 6.89 12.63 -15.37
CA ARG A 4 7.16 11.49 -16.24
C ARG A 4 8.64 11.41 -16.57
N VAL A 5 9.21 10.23 -16.38
CA VAL A 5 10.61 9.94 -16.69
C VAL A 5 10.65 8.89 -17.80
N ASP A 6 11.40 9.15 -18.84
CA ASP A 6 11.72 8.15 -19.85
C ASP A 6 12.79 7.21 -19.30
N ILE A 7 12.44 5.94 -19.10
CA ILE A 7 13.31 4.96 -18.45
C ILE A 7 14.45 4.45 -19.36
N LEU A 8 14.35 4.63 -20.66
CA LEU A 8 15.43 4.24 -21.59
C LEU A 8 16.52 5.31 -21.63
N SER A 9 16.12 6.58 -21.70
CA SER A 9 17.08 7.69 -21.71
C SER A 9 17.42 8.21 -20.30
N MET A 10 16.68 7.78 -19.26
CA MET A 10 16.79 8.26 -17.89
C MET A 10 16.62 9.78 -17.76
N LYS A 11 15.78 10.35 -18.60
CA LYS A 11 15.51 11.80 -18.61
C LYS A 11 14.09 12.11 -18.20
N ILE A 12 13.92 13.25 -17.53
CA ILE A 12 12.59 13.82 -17.31
C ILE A 12 12.05 14.26 -18.67
N ASP A 13 10.94 13.67 -19.06
CA ASP A 13 10.23 13.99 -20.29
C ASP A 13 9.25 15.13 -20.07
N LYS A 14 8.44 15.04 -19.00
CA LYS A 14 7.45 16.08 -18.67
C LYS A 14 7.21 16.17 -17.16
N ARG A 15 6.95 17.39 -16.69
CA ARG A 15 6.54 17.64 -15.30
C ARG A 15 5.37 18.62 -15.28
N VAL A 16 4.36 18.27 -14.47
CA VAL A 16 3.16 19.08 -14.24
C VAL A 16 3.02 19.36 -12.75
N ILE A 17 2.85 20.63 -12.39
CA ILE A 17 2.49 21.02 -11.03
C ILE A 17 0.96 21.03 -10.98
N GLN A 18 0.38 20.13 -10.17
CA GLN A 18 -1.07 19.91 -10.20
C GLN A 18 -1.78 20.25 -8.89
N SER A 19 -1.05 20.33 -7.77
CA SER A 19 -1.60 20.60 -6.44
C SER A 19 -0.52 21.07 -5.48
N GLY A 20 -0.92 21.54 -4.30
CA GLY A 20 -0.02 21.93 -3.21
C GLY A 20 0.68 20.74 -2.58
N ASN A 21 -0.08 19.71 -2.17
CA ASN A 21 0.45 18.53 -1.50
C ASN A 21 -0.16 17.24 -2.06
N SER A 22 0.58 16.55 -2.91
CA SER A 22 0.20 15.24 -3.47
C SER A 22 0.79 14.12 -2.61
N ILE A 23 0.06 13.05 -2.39
CA ILE A 23 0.49 11.94 -1.54
C ILE A 23 0.57 10.60 -2.27
N GLY A 24 -0.34 10.29 -3.15
CA GLY A 24 -0.40 9.01 -3.85
C GLY A 24 -0.64 9.16 -5.34
N GLY A 25 -0.30 8.13 -6.08
CA GLY A 25 -0.56 8.03 -7.51
C GLY A 25 -0.89 6.59 -7.89
N ALA A 26 -1.74 6.44 -8.91
CA ALA A 26 -2.08 5.16 -9.50
C ALA A 26 -2.18 5.30 -11.01
N ILE A 27 -1.87 4.22 -11.72
CA ILE A 27 -2.00 4.15 -13.19
C ILE A 27 -3.08 3.14 -13.50
N SER A 28 -4.03 3.50 -14.37
CA SER A 28 -5.08 2.58 -14.81
C SER A 28 -4.50 1.30 -15.42
N GLN A 29 -5.23 0.20 -15.32
CA GLN A 29 -4.74 -1.11 -15.78
C GLN A 29 -4.37 -1.13 -17.27
N ASP A 30 -5.05 -0.34 -18.09
CA ASP A 30 -4.74 -0.15 -19.51
C ASP A 30 -3.58 0.83 -19.76
N GLY A 31 -3.05 1.45 -18.71
CA GLY A 31 -1.93 2.39 -18.77
C GLY A 31 -2.25 3.75 -19.39
N ARG A 32 -3.53 4.07 -19.63
CA ARG A 32 -3.94 5.32 -20.32
C ARG A 32 -4.18 6.50 -19.40
N LEU A 33 -4.51 6.26 -18.14
CA LEU A 33 -4.82 7.29 -17.17
C LEU A 33 -3.87 7.22 -15.97
N VAL A 34 -3.54 8.39 -15.45
CA VAL A 34 -2.79 8.54 -14.18
C VAL A 34 -3.66 9.32 -13.22
N ALA A 35 -3.94 8.73 -12.06
CA ALA A 35 -4.62 9.40 -10.95
C ALA A 35 -3.60 9.91 -9.94
N VAL A 36 -3.84 11.09 -9.36
CA VAL A 36 -3.01 11.66 -8.29
C VAL A 36 -3.92 12.12 -7.16
N SER A 37 -3.72 11.57 -5.96
CA SER A 37 -4.43 11.98 -4.75
C SER A 37 -3.73 13.11 -4.04
N ASN A 38 -4.49 13.98 -3.37
CA ASN A 38 -4.01 15.18 -2.75
C ASN A 38 -4.49 15.32 -1.30
N TYR A 39 -3.59 15.77 -0.43
CA TYR A 39 -3.94 16.25 0.89
C TYR A 39 -4.51 17.68 0.84
N GLU A 40 -3.89 18.52 0.01
CA GLU A 40 -4.26 19.93 -0.15
C GLU A 40 -4.33 20.28 -1.63
N PRO A 41 -5.48 20.78 -2.07
CA PRO A 41 -6.69 21.10 -1.31
C PRO A 41 -7.59 19.89 -1.02
N GLY A 42 -7.16 18.64 -1.28
CA GLY A 42 -7.95 17.42 -1.26
C GLY A 42 -8.41 17.03 -2.67
N GLY A 43 -8.94 15.79 -2.80
CA GLY A 43 -9.45 15.29 -4.07
C GLY A 43 -8.43 14.50 -4.89
N VAL A 44 -8.88 14.08 -6.07
CA VAL A 44 -8.10 13.29 -7.04
C VAL A 44 -8.14 13.96 -8.39
N LYS A 45 -6.96 14.11 -9.02
CA LYS A 45 -6.86 14.57 -10.40
C LYS A 45 -6.45 13.44 -11.32
N ILE A 46 -7.12 13.36 -12.45
CA ILE A 46 -6.91 12.34 -13.48
C ILE A 46 -6.24 12.99 -14.69
N PHE A 47 -5.16 12.38 -15.13
CA PHE A 47 -4.37 12.84 -16.27
C PHE A 47 -4.33 11.76 -17.36
N ASP A 48 -4.27 12.16 -18.60
CA ASP A 48 -3.87 11.28 -19.69
C ASP A 48 -2.38 10.91 -19.54
N ALA A 49 -2.08 9.61 -19.55
CA ALA A 49 -0.72 9.13 -19.27
C ALA A 49 0.29 9.51 -20.37
N ALA A 50 -0.17 9.63 -21.62
CA ALA A 50 0.71 9.96 -22.74
C ALA A 50 1.01 11.46 -22.83
N THR A 51 0.03 12.32 -22.52
CA THR A 51 0.18 13.77 -22.67
C THR A 51 0.39 14.51 -21.35
N LEU A 52 0.05 13.88 -20.20
CA LEU A 52 -0.09 14.50 -18.88
C LEU A 52 -1.02 15.73 -18.89
N GLU A 53 -2.00 15.73 -19.76
CA GLU A 53 -3.08 16.71 -19.73
C GLU A 53 -4.15 16.31 -18.72
N LEU A 54 -4.73 17.28 -18.03
CA LEU A 54 -5.79 17.05 -17.07
C LEU A 54 -7.06 16.59 -17.79
N VAL A 55 -7.55 15.41 -17.45
CA VAL A 55 -8.78 14.80 -18.01
C VAL A 55 -9.97 15.08 -17.09
N ALA A 56 -9.79 14.93 -15.77
CA ALA A 56 -10.82 15.17 -14.79
C ALA A 56 -10.24 15.67 -13.46
N ASP A 57 -11.04 16.47 -12.76
CA ASP A 57 -10.78 16.91 -11.38
C ASP A 57 -11.94 16.45 -10.51
N ILE A 58 -11.65 15.65 -9.49
CA ILE A 58 -12.63 15.06 -8.57
C ILE A 58 -12.40 15.66 -7.19
N PRO A 59 -13.05 16.78 -6.85
CA PRO A 59 -12.91 17.38 -5.53
C PRO A 59 -13.55 16.48 -4.48
N ALA A 60 -12.83 16.17 -3.41
CA ALA A 60 -13.31 15.32 -2.31
C ALA A 60 -14.20 16.12 -1.34
N VAL A 61 -15.29 16.65 -1.86
CA VAL A 61 -16.25 17.45 -1.08
C VAL A 61 -17.16 16.56 -0.26
N TYR A 62 -17.20 16.80 1.05
CA TYR A 62 -18.03 16.07 2.00
C TYR A 62 -18.77 17.01 2.96
N GLY A 63 -19.73 16.44 3.70
CA GLY A 63 -20.53 17.17 4.69
C GLY A 63 -21.45 18.23 4.09
N ASN A 64 -22.28 18.81 4.94
CA ASN A 64 -23.22 19.87 4.55
C ASN A 64 -22.49 21.19 4.28
N ASP A 65 -21.38 21.43 4.97
CA ASP A 65 -20.54 22.63 4.84
C ASP A 65 -19.59 22.57 3.64
N ARG A 66 -19.69 21.49 2.83
CA ARG A 66 -18.89 21.30 1.63
C ARG A 66 -17.38 21.38 1.86
N GLN A 67 -16.91 20.82 2.94
CA GLN A 67 -15.48 20.74 3.26
C GLN A 67 -14.76 19.83 2.27
N LEU A 68 -13.46 20.04 2.11
CA LEU A 68 -12.59 19.19 1.31
C LEU A 68 -11.83 18.22 2.22
N SER A 69 -11.86 16.94 1.89
CA SER A 69 -11.12 15.91 2.60
C SER A 69 -9.78 15.64 1.94
N LYS A 70 -8.76 15.35 2.76
CA LYS A 70 -7.55 14.67 2.29
C LYS A 70 -7.92 13.34 1.67
N VAL A 71 -7.25 12.99 0.57
CA VAL A 71 -7.45 11.71 -0.11
C VAL A 71 -6.20 10.86 -0.03
N ILE A 72 -6.39 9.61 0.41
CA ILE A 72 -5.33 8.62 0.65
C ILE A 72 -5.78 7.26 0.12
N GLY A 73 -4.90 6.27 0.11
CA GLY A 73 -5.26 4.91 -0.28
C GLY A 73 -5.78 4.82 -1.72
N LEU A 74 -5.21 5.62 -2.62
CA LEU A 74 -5.59 5.64 -4.02
C LEU A 74 -5.01 4.41 -4.74
N VAL A 75 -5.89 3.59 -5.31
CA VAL A 75 -5.54 2.42 -6.12
C VAL A 75 -6.32 2.39 -7.42
N ASP A 76 -5.77 1.75 -8.43
CA ASP A 76 -6.50 1.35 -9.64
C ASP A 76 -7.29 0.06 -9.40
N ALA A 77 -8.39 -0.11 -10.10
CA ALA A 77 -9.25 -1.28 -10.01
C ALA A 77 -9.76 -1.71 -11.39
N PRO A 78 -10.17 -2.99 -11.54
CA PRO A 78 -10.73 -3.49 -12.79
C PRO A 78 -11.90 -2.66 -13.31
N GLY A 79 -12.01 -2.54 -14.64
CA GLY A 79 -13.10 -1.84 -15.31
C GLY A 79 -12.95 -0.33 -15.29
N GLN A 80 -11.72 0.17 -15.43
CA GLN A 80 -11.38 1.60 -15.51
C GLN A 80 -11.86 2.39 -14.30
N LYS A 81 -11.60 1.87 -13.11
CA LYS A 81 -11.97 2.51 -11.85
C LYS A 81 -10.73 2.90 -11.06
N PHE A 82 -10.85 4.00 -10.31
CA PHE A 82 -9.97 4.31 -9.20
C PHE A 82 -10.77 4.32 -7.90
N ILE A 83 -10.15 3.86 -6.83
CA ILE A 83 -10.76 3.81 -5.51
C ILE A 83 -9.85 4.53 -4.54
N PHE A 84 -10.43 5.25 -3.60
CA PHE A 84 -9.67 6.03 -2.63
C PHE A 84 -10.46 6.29 -1.36
N SER A 85 -9.72 6.54 -0.29
CA SER A 85 -10.24 6.86 1.03
C SER A 85 -10.22 8.36 1.29
N LEU A 86 -11.23 8.87 1.96
CA LEU A 86 -11.35 10.26 2.41
C LEU A 86 -11.10 10.31 3.91
N TRP A 87 -9.93 10.81 4.32
CA TRP A 87 -9.47 10.84 5.70
C TRP A 87 -10.42 11.62 6.64
N ASP A 88 -10.75 12.85 6.27
CA ASP A 88 -11.53 13.72 7.14
C ASP A 88 -13.02 13.37 7.11
N ALA A 89 -13.48 12.81 5.99
CA ALA A 89 -14.86 12.42 5.78
C ALA A 89 -15.23 11.05 6.37
N GLY A 90 -14.24 10.14 6.56
CA GLY A 90 -14.53 8.75 6.90
C GLY A 90 -15.32 8.04 5.80
N GLU A 91 -14.91 8.24 4.54
CA GLU A 91 -15.62 7.70 3.37
C GLU A 91 -14.64 6.94 2.46
N ILE A 92 -15.18 5.99 1.66
CA ILE A 92 -14.54 5.39 0.49
C ILE A 92 -15.31 5.82 -0.75
N TRP A 93 -14.58 6.27 -1.77
CA TRP A 93 -15.17 6.60 -3.06
C TRP A 93 -14.63 5.71 -4.16
N VAL A 94 -15.54 5.27 -5.03
CA VAL A 94 -15.25 4.56 -6.28
C VAL A 94 -15.54 5.49 -7.43
N ALA A 95 -14.51 5.84 -8.18
CA ALA A 95 -14.60 6.66 -9.39
C ALA A 95 -14.58 5.75 -10.62
N ASP A 96 -15.69 5.66 -11.34
CA ASP A 96 -15.79 5.00 -12.63
C ASP A 96 -15.41 5.99 -13.74
N LEU A 97 -14.36 5.64 -14.49
CA LEU A 97 -13.82 6.43 -15.58
C LEU A 97 -14.06 5.79 -16.95
N SER A 98 -15.11 5.01 -17.11
CA SER A 98 -15.56 4.53 -18.43
C SER A 98 -15.78 5.69 -19.41
N SER A 99 -16.11 6.86 -18.87
CA SER A 99 -16.09 8.15 -19.56
C SER A 99 -15.14 9.10 -18.81
N PRO A 100 -13.84 9.11 -19.13
CA PRO A 100 -12.83 9.75 -18.27
C PRO A 100 -13.06 11.23 -17.98
N ALA A 101 -13.61 12.00 -18.95
CA ALA A 101 -13.91 13.41 -18.75
C ALA A 101 -15.16 13.67 -17.87
N LYS A 102 -15.94 12.63 -17.56
CA LYS A 102 -17.17 12.70 -16.75
C LYS A 102 -17.23 11.51 -15.79
N PRO A 103 -16.36 11.44 -14.80
CA PRO A 103 -16.33 10.32 -13.86
C PRO A 103 -17.66 10.19 -13.09
N VAL A 104 -18.11 8.95 -12.91
CA VAL A 104 -19.24 8.65 -12.04
C VAL A 104 -18.71 8.23 -10.68
N ILE A 105 -19.12 8.91 -9.63
CA ILE A 105 -18.62 8.69 -8.27
C ILE A 105 -19.67 7.98 -7.42
N ARG A 106 -19.31 6.80 -6.92
CA ARG A 106 -20.09 6.10 -5.89
C ARG A 106 -19.40 6.30 -4.55
N LYS A 107 -20.18 6.75 -3.55
CA LYS A 107 -19.69 7.14 -2.22
C LYS A 107 -20.19 6.16 -1.18
N PHE A 108 -19.28 5.70 -0.33
CA PHE A 108 -19.57 4.88 0.84
C PHE A 108 -19.20 5.69 2.07
N LYS A 109 -20.20 6.06 2.85
CA LYS A 109 -20.07 6.94 4.03
C LYS A 109 -19.98 6.12 5.31
N ASP A 110 -19.51 6.79 6.37
CA ASP A 110 -19.49 6.25 7.74
C ASP A 110 -18.74 4.91 7.83
N ILE A 111 -17.63 4.80 7.07
CA ILE A 111 -16.85 3.57 7.01
C ILE A 111 -15.87 3.43 8.20
N GLY A 112 -15.68 4.46 8.98
CA GLY A 112 -14.81 4.51 10.15
C GLY A 112 -13.94 5.76 10.22
N LEU A 113 -13.21 5.91 11.32
CA LEU A 113 -12.43 7.11 11.61
C LEU A 113 -11.08 7.10 10.88
N ASN A 114 -10.83 8.17 10.14
CA ASN A 114 -9.57 8.42 9.47
C ASN A 114 -9.07 7.23 8.63
N PRO A 115 -9.83 6.75 7.63
CA PRO A 115 -9.33 5.74 6.72
C PRO A 115 -8.05 6.25 6.05
N TYR A 116 -7.02 5.41 6.02
CA TYR A 116 -5.69 5.79 5.57
C TYR A 116 -5.29 5.02 4.31
N ASP A 117 -4.19 4.30 4.37
CA ASP A 117 -3.75 3.50 3.24
C ASP A 117 -4.70 2.32 3.01
N ALA A 118 -4.74 1.88 1.77
CA ALA A 118 -5.59 0.80 1.37
C ALA A 118 -4.88 -0.13 0.39
N LEU A 119 -5.36 -1.36 0.33
CA LEU A 119 -4.91 -2.41 -0.56
C LEU A 119 -6.08 -2.85 -1.42
N ILE A 120 -5.79 -3.22 -2.68
CA ILE A 120 -6.69 -4.04 -3.48
C ILE A 120 -6.15 -5.47 -3.54
N THR A 121 -7.02 -6.47 -3.38
CA THR A 121 -6.60 -7.87 -3.48
C THR A 121 -6.11 -8.20 -4.90
N PRO A 122 -5.21 -9.19 -5.07
CA PRO A 122 -4.63 -9.53 -6.37
C PRO A 122 -5.66 -9.86 -7.46
N ASP A 123 -6.83 -10.39 -7.07
CA ASP A 123 -7.96 -10.66 -7.96
C ASP A 123 -8.78 -9.41 -8.31
N GLY A 124 -8.43 -8.25 -7.75
CA GLY A 124 -9.14 -6.99 -7.95
C GLY A 124 -10.52 -6.92 -7.31
N ARG A 125 -10.85 -7.83 -6.40
CA ARG A 125 -12.19 -7.92 -5.81
C ARG A 125 -12.38 -7.04 -4.59
N TYR A 126 -11.46 -7.09 -3.64
CA TYR A 126 -11.64 -6.38 -2.37
C TYR A 126 -10.72 -5.18 -2.26
N TYR A 127 -11.30 -4.04 -1.95
CA TYR A 127 -10.57 -2.87 -1.48
C TYR A 127 -10.66 -2.82 0.05
N ILE A 128 -9.54 -2.70 0.72
CA ILE A 128 -9.46 -2.75 2.17
C ILE A 128 -8.67 -1.55 2.66
N ALA A 129 -9.31 -0.70 3.45
CA ALA A 129 -8.70 0.49 4.04
C ALA A 129 -8.45 0.29 5.53
N GLY A 130 -7.23 0.58 5.98
CA GLY A 130 -6.90 0.67 7.40
C GLY A 130 -7.52 1.90 8.03
N LEU A 131 -7.94 1.81 9.29
CA LEU A 131 -8.49 2.94 10.04
C LEU A 131 -7.46 3.47 11.02
N PHE A 132 -6.99 4.68 10.77
CA PHE A 132 -5.97 5.31 11.62
C PHE A 132 -6.55 5.82 12.95
N GLY A 133 -7.81 6.22 12.95
CA GLY A 133 -8.49 6.82 14.11
C GLY A 133 -9.03 5.81 15.11
N GLU A 134 -9.19 4.54 14.71
CA GLU A 134 -9.78 3.48 15.53
C GLU A 134 -9.26 2.10 15.14
N ASP A 135 -9.59 1.08 15.91
CA ASP A 135 -9.31 -0.31 15.53
C ASP A 135 -10.19 -0.79 14.38
N GLY A 136 -9.67 -1.75 13.62
CA GLY A 136 -10.39 -2.37 12.52
C GLY A 136 -10.04 -1.81 11.15
N MET A 137 -10.67 -2.38 10.15
CA MET A 137 -10.52 -2.05 8.75
C MET A 137 -11.87 -1.98 8.05
N ALA A 138 -11.93 -1.23 6.97
CA ALA A 138 -13.07 -1.12 6.08
C ALA A 138 -12.83 -1.98 4.83
N LEU A 139 -13.69 -2.96 4.59
CA LEU A 139 -13.65 -3.89 3.45
C LEU A 139 -14.78 -3.57 2.49
N LEU A 140 -14.47 -3.29 1.23
CA LEU A 140 -15.43 -3.07 0.15
C LEU A 140 -15.29 -4.17 -0.91
N ASP A 141 -16.36 -4.93 -1.15
CA ASP A 141 -16.42 -5.89 -2.25
C ASP A 141 -16.77 -5.16 -3.56
N LEU A 142 -15.80 -5.05 -4.46
CA LEU A 142 -15.96 -4.34 -5.73
C LEU A 142 -16.84 -5.09 -6.74
N TRP A 143 -17.06 -6.39 -6.51
CA TRP A 143 -17.97 -7.19 -7.33
C TRP A 143 -19.42 -7.05 -6.87
N ASN A 144 -19.62 -6.63 -5.59
CA ASN A 144 -20.95 -6.46 -5.00
C ASN A 144 -21.04 -5.12 -4.24
N LEU A 145 -20.90 -4.03 -4.96
CA LEU A 145 -20.91 -2.69 -4.36
C LEU A 145 -22.19 -2.37 -3.59
N ASP A 146 -23.30 -3.04 -3.89
CA ASP A 146 -24.58 -2.81 -3.20
C ASP A 146 -24.60 -3.36 -1.77
N ASP A 147 -23.72 -4.29 -1.43
CA ASP A 147 -23.52 -4.79 -0.07
C ASP A 147 -22.91 -3.75 0.86
N GLY A 148 -22.37 -2.66 0.31
CA GLY A 148 -21.71 -1.61 1.08
C GLY A 148 -20.37 -2.03 1.67
N VAL A 149 -19.90 -1.25 2.63
CA VAL A 149 -18.64 -1.51 3.34
C VAL A 149 -18.89 -2.36 4.56
N LYS A 150 -18.08 -3.39 4.75
CA LYS A 150 -18.07 -4.24 5.95
C LYS A 150 -16.90 -3.84 6.84
N ARG A 151 -17.12 -3.83 8.14
CA ARG A 151 -16.05 -3.69 9.14
C ARG A 151 -15.48 -5.06 9.48
N ILE A 152 -14.15 -5.17 9.41
CA ILE A 152 -13.40 -6.38 9.77
C ILE A 152 -12.38 -6.04 10.84
N LEU A 153 -11.97 -7.03 11.64
CA LEU A 153 -10.94 -6.91 12.67
C LEU A 153 -11.21 -5.79 13.70
N ASN A 154 -12.45 -5.62 14.13
CA ASN A 154 -12.93 -4.50 14.94
C ASN A 154 -12.18 -4.28 16.28
N ASN A 155 -11.45 -5.29 16.76
CA ASN A 155 -10.71 -5.22 18.00
C ASN A 155 -9.20 -5.14 17.79
N TYR A 156 -8.76 -4.78 16.57
CA TYR A 156 -7.37 -4.91 16.21
C TYR A 156 -6.84 -3.74 15.39
N GLY A 157 -5.61 -3.35 15.70
CA GLY A 157 -4.83 -2.44 14.87
C GLY A 157 -4.17 -1.33 15.65
N LYS A 158 -4.93 -0.38 16.16
CA LYS A 158 -4.42 0.81 16.84
C LYS A 158 -3.69 0.47 18.14
N GLY A 159 -4.28 -0.44 18.93
CA GLY A 159 -3.77 -0.75 20.25
C GLY A 159 -3.84 0.42 21.23
N GLU A 160 -3.42 0.19 22.47
CA GLU A 160 -3.42 1.20 23.54
C GLU A 160 -2.05 1.89 23.70
N GLN A 161 -0.97 1.21 23.33
CA GLN A 161 0.39 1.69 23.51
C GLN A 161 0.73 2.77 22.49
N LYS A 162 1.17 3.93 22.96
CA LYS A 162 1.69 4.99 22.11
C LYS A 162 3.11 4.61 21.62
N LEU A 163 3.23 4.29 20.35
CA LEU A 163 4.49 3.91 19.72
C LEU A 163 5.09 5.07 18.91
N PRO A 164 6.43 5.05 18.68
CA PRO A 164 7.12 6.10 17.92
C PRO A 164 6.59 6.28 16.51
N VAL A 165 6.16 5.18 15.87
CA VAL A 165 5.50 5.20 14.57
C VAL A 165 4.08 4.68 14.76
N TYR A 166 3.13 5.57 14.58
CA TYR A 166 1.74 5.30 14.83
C TYR A 166 0.99 5.28 13.50
N LYS A 167 1.03 4.17 12.79
CA LYS A 167 0.36 4.00 11.51
C LYS A 167 -0.33 2.65 11.43
N MET A 168 -1.52 2.65 10.95
CA MET A 168 -2.23 1.47 10.49
C MET A 168 -1.70 1.04 9.12
N PRO A 169 -2.00 -0.18 8.69
CA PRO A 169 -1.29 -0.79 7.56
C PRO A 169 -1.15 0.15 6.38
N HIS A 170 0.09 0.30 5.95
CA HIS A 170 0.41 0.95 4.68
C HIS A 170 -0.10 0.11 3.51
N LEU A 171 -0.37 0.74 2.39
CA LEU A 171 -0.80 0.11 1.15
C LEU A 171 0.12 -1.03 0.72
N GLU A 172 1.41 -0.87 0.94
CA GLU A 172 2.45 -1.87 0.71
C GLU A 172 2.88 -2.55 2.01
N GLY A 173 2.18 -2.24 3.10
CA GLY A 173 2.51 -2.71 4.44
C GLY A 173 1.95 -4.08 4.77
N TRP A 174 1.19 -4.71 3.89
CA TRP A 174 0.66 -6.04 4.11
C TRP A 174 0.61 -6.87 2.83
N ALA A 175 0.52 -8.17 2.99
CA ALA A 175 0.68 -9.12 1.92
C ALA A 175 -0.43 -10.16 1.89
N ILE A 176 -0.68 -10.71 0.71
CA ILE A 176 -1.56 -11.85 0.52
C ILE A 176 -0.73 -13.00 -0.05
N ALA A 177 -0.84 -14.17 0.58
CA ALA A 177 -0.24 -15.41 0.15
C ALA A 177 -1.28 -16.53 0.20
N GLY A 178 -1.72 -17.02 -0.94
CA GLY A 178 -2.85 -17.96 -1.02
C GLY A 178 -4.12 -17.36 -0.43
N ASN A 179 -4.72 -18.05 0.53
CA ASN A 179 -5.94 -17.61 1.22
C ASN A 179 -5.66 -16.80 2.49
N LEU A 180 -4.40 -16.43 2.73
CA LEU A 180 -4.03 -15.71 3.95
C LEU A 180 -3.55 -14.30 3.62
N ALA A 181 -4.04 -13.34 4.37
CA ALA A 181 -3.46 -12.01 4.43
C ALA A 181 -2.62 -11.86 5.70
N PHE A 182 -1.47 -11.21 5.57
CA PHE A 182 -0.52 -10.94 6.64
C PHE A 182 -0.48 -9.43 6.85
N VAL A 183 -0.89 -8.99 8.02
CA VAL A 183 -1.12 -7.56 8.33
C VAL A 183 -0.29 -7.14 9.53
N PRO A 184 0.48 -6.04 9.43
CA PRO A 184 1.25 -5.56 10.56
C PRO A 184 0.32 -4.99 11.65
N ALA A 185 0.36 -5.60 12.83
CA ALA A 185 -0.30 -5.08 14.02
C ALA A 185 0.70 -4.20 14.79
N ILE A 186 0.87 -2.99 14.30
CA ILE A 186 1.93 -2.08 14.70
C ILE A 186 1.98 -1.86 16.22
N GLY A 187 0.84 -1.63 16.87
CA GLY A 187 0.76 -1.41 18.31
C GLY A 187 1.00 -2.63 19.19
N ARG A 188 1.22 -3.83 18.62
CA ARG A 188 1.31 -5.08 19.36
C ARG A 188 2.56 -5.92 19.10
N HIS A 189 3.45 -5.48 18.19
CA HIS A 189 4.62 -6.23 17.72
C HIS A 189 4.24 -7.62 17.22
N GLU A 190 3.20 -7.67 16.42
CA GLU A 190 2.65 -8.90 15.85
C GLU A 190 2.36 -8.72 14.37
N VAL A 191 2.41 -9.80 13.61
CA VAL A 191 1.80 -9.92 12.30
C VAL A 191 0.51 -10.72 12.46
N LEU A 192 -0.63 -10.12 12.09
CA LEU A 192 -1.90 -10.82 12.03
C LEU A 192 -1.96 -11.68 10.79
N VAL A 193 -2.51 -12.87 10.96
CA VAL A 193 -2.86 -13.78 9.88
C VAL A 193 -4.36 -13.80 9.75
N ILE A 194 -4.88 -13.47 8.58
CA ILE A 194 -6.31 -13.35 8.31
C ILE A 194 -6.68 -14.32 7.20
N ASP A 195 -7.72 -15.11 7.41
CA ASP A 195 -8.34 -15.89 6.36
C ASP A 195 -9.14 -14.95 5.44
N THR A 196 -8.72 -14.83 4.17
CA THR A 196 -9.33 -13.93 3.20
C THR A 196 -10.66 -14.44 2.65
N THR A 197 -11.05 -15.68 2.93
CA THR A 197 -12.35 -16.22 2.54
C THR A 197 -13.45 -15.75 3.50
N THR A 198 -13.12 -15.60 4.76
CA THR A 198 -14.04 -15.18 5.84
C THR A 198 -13.76 -13.76 6.37
N TRP A 199 -12.59 -13.22 6.08
CA TRP A 199 -12.06 -11.97 6.65
C TRP A 199 -12.02 -11.96 8.18
N THR A 200 -11.67 -13.12 8.75
CA THR A 200 -11.50 -13.30 10.19
C THR A 200 -10.07 -13.65 10.54
N GLU A 201 -9.69 -13.40 11.78
CA GLU A 201 -8.36 -13.75 12.29
C GLU A 201 -8.17 -15.27 12.28
N ALA A 202 -7.10 -15.73 11.62
CA ALA A 202 -6.66 -17.11 11.60
C ALA A 202 -5.49 -17.38 12.56
N GLY A 203 -4.74 -16.34 12.93
CA GLY A 203 -3.61 -16.48 13.85
C GLY A 203 -2.85 -15.18 14.06
N ARG A 204 -1.80 -15.26 14.88
CA ARG A 204 -0.89 -14.16 15.21
C ARG A 204 0.53 -14.66 15.30
N ILE A 205 1.46 -13.90 14.82
CA ILE A 205 2.88 -14.20 14.86
C ILE A 205 3.58 -13.06 15.60
N LYS A 206 4.13 -13.35 16.78
CA LYS A 206 4.98 -12.38 17.48
C LYS A 206 6.25 -12.15 16.70
N VAL A 207 6.62 -10.88 16.51
CA VAL A 207 7.80 -10.45 15.76
C VAL A 207 8.72 -9.60 16.63
N HIS A 208 9.93 -9.34 16.11
CA HIS A 208 11.02 -8.69 16.84
C HIS A 208 10.67 -7.30 17.40
N GLY A 209 9.97 -6.49 16.60
CA GLY A 209 9.64 -5.12 16.98
C GLY A 209 8.32 -4.68 16.36
N GLN A 210 8.13 -3.38 16.27
CA GLN A 210 6.96 -2.79 15.60
C GLN A 210 7.03 -3.02 14.10
N PRO A 211 6.21 -3.92 13.50
CA PRO A 211 6.28 -4.21 12.07
C PRO A 211 5.78 -3.02 11.26
N VAL A 212 6.44 -2.72 10.14
CA VAL A 212 6.06 -1.61 9.25
C VAL A 212 5.57 -2.15 7.91
N PHE A 213 6.42 -2.87 7.18
CA PHE A 213 6.07 -3.53 5.95
C PHE A 213 6.07 -5.04 6.14
N VAL A 214 5.07 -5.66 5.57
CA VAL A 214 4.89 -7.11 5.54
C VAL A 214 4.69 -7.48 4.08
N MET A 215 5.68 -8.08 3.45
CA MET A 215 5.71 -8.31 2.00
C MET A 215 5.82 -9.80 1.70
N ALA A 216 4.97 -10.27 0.78
CA ALA A 216 5.03 -11.65 0.33
C ALA A 216 6.07 -11.83 -0.78
N ARG A 217 6.89 -12.88 -0.68
CA ARG A 217 7.62 -13.40 -1.83
C ARG A 217 6.60 -13.72 -2.94
N PRO A 218 6.89 -13.46 -4.22
CA PRO A 218 5.93 -13.65 -5.32
C PRO A 218 5.26 -15.01 -5.39
N ASP A 219 5.94 -16.09 -4.96
CA ASP A 219 5.37 -17.43 -4.89
C ASP A 219 4.50 -17.70 -3.63
N GLY A 220 4.41 -16.71 -2.72
CA GLY A 220 3.66 -16.83 -1.48
C GLY A 220 4.27 -17.73 -0.41
N ARG A 221 5.49 -18.26 -0.59
CA ARG A 221 6.12 -19.17 0.37
C ARG A 221 6.56 -18.50 1.65
N ASN A 222 7.06 -17.29 1.56
CA ASN A 222 7.58 -16.53 2.68
C ASN A 222 7.01 -15.13 2.73
N ILE A 223 6.90 -14.62 3.95
CA ILE A 223 6.59 -13.23 4.24
C ILE A 223 7.81 -12.60 4.90
N TRP A 224 8.25 -11.47 4.38
CA TRP A 224 9.35 -10.69 4.93
C TRP A 224 8.81 -9.48 5.67
N VAL A 225 9.38 -9.19 6.83
CA VAL A 225 8.91 -8.14 7.74
C VAL A 225 10.09 -7.26 8.16
N ASN A 226 9.94 -5.95 8.01
CA ASN A 226 10.85 -4.97 8.60
C ASN A 226 10.19 -4.23 9.77
N PHE A 227 10.98 -3.47 10.51
CA PHE A 227 10.55 -2.88 11.78
C PHE A 227 10.81 -1.37 11.83
N ALA A 228 10.03 -0.69 12.67
CA ALA A 228 10.25 0.72 12.99
C ALA A 228 11.42 0.89 13.99
N VAL A 229 11.88 2.13 14.12
CA VAL A 229 12.83 2.51 15.16
C VAL A 229 12.28 2.10 16.55
N PRO A 230 13.09 1.51 17.44
CA PRO A 230 14.56 1.36 17.34
C PRO A 230 15.02 0.07 16.63
N ASP A 231 14.12 -0.83 16.28
CA ASP A 231 14.40 -2.19 15.79
C ASP A 231 14.60 -2.23 14.27
N ASN A 232 14.82 -1.08 13.64
CA ASN A 232 14.89 -0.90 12.19
C ASN A 232 16.24 -1.30 11.57
N ASP A 233 16.98 -2.16 12.21
CA ASP A 233 18.18 -2.83 11.70
C ASP A 233 17.94 -4.30 11.36
N THR A 234 16.71 -4.78 11.59
CA THR A 234 16.35 -6.19 11.54
C THR A 234 15.28 -6.47 10.47
N LEU A 235 15.40 -7.66 9.86
CA LEU A 235 14.36 -8.29 9.04
C LEU A 235 14.03 -9.67 9.62
N GLN A 236 12.76 -10.06 9.52
CA GLN A 236 12.34 -11.42 9.83
C GLN A 236 11.60 -12.04 8.65
N VAL A 237 11.83 -13.34 8.45
CA VAL A 237 11.17 -14.14 7.42
C VAL A 237 10.25 -15.13 8.09
N ILE A 238 9.00 -15.12 7.69
CA ILE A 238 7.94 -16.00 8.17
C ILE A 238 7.62 -17.00 7.06
N ASP A 239 7.61 -18.28 7.39
CA ASP A 239 7.11 -19.32 6.50
C ASP A 239 5.57 -19.38 6.56
N THR A 240 4.92 -19.31 5.40
CA THR A 240 3.45 -19.17 5.32
C THR A 240 2.69 -20.46 5.64
N GLN A 241 3.34 -21.61 5.57
CA GLN A 241 2.70 -22.90 5.90
C GLN A 241 2.73 -23.17 7.41
N SER A 242 3.90 -22.97 8.02
CA SER A 242 4.07 -23.21 9.47
C SER A 242 3.70 -22.04 10.34
N LEU A 243 3.55 -20.83 9.76
CA LEU A 243 3.32 -19.55 10.44
C LEU A 243 4.40 -19.26 11.50
N LYS A 244 5.64 -19.67 11.21
CA LYS A 244 6.79 -19.46 12.10
C LYS A 244 7.86 -18.60 11.45
N ILE A 245 8.59 -17.86 12.30
CA ILE A 245 9.79 -17.17 11.87
C ILE A 245 10.86 -18.23 11.58
N VAL A 246 11.34 -18.26 10.34
CA VAL A 246 12.37 -19.22 9.87
C VAL A 246 13.75 -18.58 9.78
N LYS A 247 13.82 -17.24 9.68
CA LYS A 247 15.07 -16.50 9.62
C LYS A 247 14.92 -15.12 10.24
N THR A 248 16.01 -14.65 10.88
CA THR A 248 16.20 -13.26 11.28
C THR A 248 17.51 -12.79 10.67
N LEU A 249 17.47 -11.63 10.03
CA LEU A 249 18.60 -10.99 9.34
C LEU A 249 18.84 -9.61 9.94
N THR A 250 20.08 -9.16 9.88
CA THR A 250 20.51 -7.82 10.33
C THR A 250 21.23 -7.11 9.19
N PRO A 251 20.47 -6.58 8.19
CA PRO A 251 21.08 -5.93 7.02
C PRO A 251 21.95 -4.72 7.34
N GLY A 252 21.66 -4.05 8.42
CA GLY A 252 22.28 -2.80 8.83
C GLY A 252 21.25 -1.77 9.29
N LYS A 253 21.69 -0.58 9.65
CA LYS A 253 20.82 0.45 10.25
C LYS A 253 19.95 1.17 9.22
N GLY A 254 18.70 1.40 9.61
CA GLY A 254 17.77 2.19 8.81
C GLY A 254 17.14 1.42 7.66
N VAL A 255 16.74 0.17 7.90
CA VAL A 255 15.92 -0.60 6.95
C VAL A 255 14.55 0.06 6.84
N LEU A 256 14.31 0.77 5.74
CA LEU A 256 13.05 1.47 5.53
C LEU A 256 12.09 0.73 4.61
N HIS A 257 12.60 0.10 3.59
CA HIS A 257 11.79 -0.57 2.58
C HIS A 257 12.51 -1.79 2.03
N MET A 258 11.75 -2.73 1.52
CA MET A 258 12.23 -3.90 0.79
C MET A 258 11.32 -4.14 -0.41
N GLU A 259 11.85 -4.75 -1.46
CA GLU A 259 11.11 -5.07 -2.66
C GLU A 259 11.67 -6.35 -3.28
N PHE A 260 10.80 -7.25 -3.70
CA PHE A 260 11.19 -8.45 -4.43
C PHE A 260 11.35 -8.14 -5.91
N GLU A 261 12.37 -8.72 -6.53
CA GLU A 261 12.35 -8.79 -7.99
C GLU A 261 11.21 -9.74 -8.46
N PRO A 262 10.75 -9.62 -9.72
CA PRO A 262 9.51 -10.28 -10.16
C PRO A 262 9.46 -11.80 -10.04
N ARG A 263 10.62 -12.50 -10.03
CA ARG A 263 10.68 -13.95 -9.86
C ARG A 263 10.72 -14.38 -8.40
N GLY A 264 11.00 -13.43 -7.50
CA GLY A 264 11.16 -13.69 -6.08
C GLY A 264 12.47 -14.39 -5.72
N GLU A 265 13.47 -14.40 -6.61
CA GLU A 265 14.80 -14.98 -6.36
C GLU A 265 15.62 -14.06 -5.44
N GLU A 266 15.41 -12.75 -5.56
CA GLU A 266 16.10 -11.74 -4.76
C GLU A 266 15.11 -10.80 -4.07
N VAL A 267 15.51 -10.28 -2.91
CA VAL A 267 14.87 -9.16 -2.23
C VAL A 267 15.89 -8.04 -2.04
N TRP A 268 15.48 -6.85 -2.43
CA TRP A 268 16.27 -5.63 -2.37
C TRP A 268 15.82 -4.82 -1.16
N THR A 269 16.76 -4.45 -0.30
CA THR A 269 16.47 -3.82 0.99
C THR A 269 17.21 -2.49 1.09
N SER A 270 16.50 -1.42 1.40
CA SER A 270 17.13 -0.13 1.68
C SER A 270 17.76 -0.12 3.08
N VAL A 271 19.04 0.16 3.16
CA VAL A 271 19.79 0.34 4.42
C VAL A 271 20.24 1.80 4.49
N ARG A 272 19.27 2.66 4.81
CA ARG A 272 19.35 4.10 4.64
C ARG A 272 20.51 4.75 5.40
N ASP A 273 20.72 4.37 6.65
CA ASP A 273 21.69 5.03 7.50
C ASP A 273 23.14 4.60 7.19
N GLU A 274 23.28 3.61 6.31
CA GLU A 274 24.57 3.15 5.80
C GLU A 274 24.77 3.46 4.30
N ASP A 275 23.90 4.29 3.71
CA ASP A 275 23.99 4.76 2.32
C ASP A 275 24.13 3.62 1.29
N ARG A 276 23.34 2.54 1.46
CA ARG A 276 23.38 1.36 0.56
C ARG A 276 22.06 0.63 0.44
N LEU A 277 21.94 -0.15 -0.62
CA LEU A 277 20.99 -1.24 -0.73
C LEU A 277 21.71 -2.56 -0.41
N ALA A 278 21.07 -3.46 0.29
CA ALA A 278 21.49 -4.83 0.48
C ALA A 278 20.54 -5.76 -0.29
N VAL A 279 21.10 -6.70 -1.04
CA VAL A 279 20.35 -7.68 -1.83
C VAL A 279 20.57 -9.04 -1.23
N PHE A 280 19.48 -9.75 -0.96
CA PHE A 280 19.51 -11.10 -0.39
C PHE A 280 18.88 -12.10 -1.35
N ASP A 281 19.48 -13.28 -1.44
CA ASP A 281 18.86 -14.46 -2.03
C ASP A 281 17.72 -14.94 -1.11
N THR A 282 16.56 -15.20 -1.67
CA THR A 282 15.35 -15.52 -0.90
C THR A 282 15.20 -16.99 -0.52
N GLU A 283 16.04 -17.88 -1.08
CA GLU A 283 16.08 -19.29 -0.73
C GLU A 283 17.11 -19.56 0.38
N THR A 284 18.33 -19.02 0.22
CA THR A 284 19.44 -19.22 1.17
C THR A 284 19.43 -18.19 2.31
N PHE A 285 18.77 -17.05 2.08
CA PHE A 285 18.80 -15.87 2.95
C PHE A 285 20.19 -15.26 3.11
N GLU A 286 21.10 -15.53 2.20
CA GLU A 286 22.44 -14.97 2.18
C GLU A 286 22.45 -13.64 1.42
N GLN A 287 23.28 -12.70 1.87
CA GLN A 287 23.50 -11.45 1.16
C GLN A 287 24.31 -11.72 -0.12
N VAL A 288 23.71 -11.41 -1.25
CA VAL A 288 24.31 -11.63 -2.59
C VAL A 288 25.22 -10.47 -2.96
N THR A 289 24.76 -9.24 -2.72
CA THR A 289 25.49 -8.03 -3.12
C THR A 289 25.06 -6.80 -2.32
N THR A 290 25.79 -5.73 -2.54
CA THR A 290 25.52 -4.40 -1.99
C THR A 290 25.65 -3.37 -3.09
N ILE A 291 24.75 -2.39 -3.12
CA ILE A 291 24.74 -1.29 -4.09
C ILE A 291 24.82 0.03 -3.32
N GLU A 292 25.78 0.87 -3.63
CA GLU A 292 25.88 2.20 -3.03
C GLU A 292 24.69 3.06 -3.49
N ALA A 293 23.99 3.64 -2.50
CA ALA A 293 22.86 4.54 -2.76
C ALA A 293 22.71 5.50 -1.58
N LYS A 294 22.86 6.79 -1.84
CA LYS A 294 22.79 7.81 -0.79
C LYS A 294 21.38 7.92 -0.21
N LYS A 295 21.24 7.65 1.07
CA LYS A 295 19.99 7.73 1.85
C LYS A 295 18.80 7.07 1.13
N PRO A 296 18.94 5.80 0.69
CA PRO A 296 17.83 5.12 0.01
C PRO A 296 16.62 5.02 0.93
N SER A 297 15.44 5.11 0.34
CA SER A 297 14.16 4.95 1.05
C SER A 297 13.28 3.92 0.35
N GLY A 298 12.24 4.34 -0.37
CA GLY A 298 11.40 3.42 -1.13
C GLY A 298 12.15 2.78 -2.30
N ILE A 299 11.90 1.50 -2.50
CA ILE A 299 12.35 0.74 -3.66
C ILE A 299 11.08 0.27 -4.36
N PHE A 300 10.92 0.61 -5.63
CA PHE A 300 9.72 0.25 -6.38
C PHE A 300 10.14 -0.29 -7.73
N LEU A 301 9.80 -1.52 -8.01
CA LEU A 301 9.88 -2.06 -9.35
C LEU A 301 8.70 -1.58 -10.18
N THR A 302 8.86 -1.59 -11.49
CA THR A 302 7.73 -1.21 -12.35
C THR A 302 6.57 -2.17 -12.07
N PHE A 303 5.43 -1.62 -11.75
CA PHE A 303 4.24 -2.36 -11.35
C PHE A 303 3.83 -3.48 -12.34
N ARG A 304 4.13 -3.31 -13.62
CA ARG A 304 3.91 -4.34 -14.64
C ARG A 304 4.84 -5.55 -14.49
N ALA A 305 5.98 -5.39 -13.85
CA ALA A 305 6.89 -6.50 -13.61
C ALA A 305 6.30 -7.55 -12.66
N HIS A 306 5.40 -7.13 -11.75
CA HIS A 306 4.73 -8.01 -10.80
C HIS A 306 3.42 -8.62 -11.35
N ARG A 307 2.88 -8.09 -12.43
CA ARG A 307 1.62 -8.54 -13.04
C ARG A 307 1.89 -9.35 -14.29
N THR A 308 2.55 -10.49 -14.14
CA THR A 308 2.70 -11.44 -15.22
C THR A 308 1.34 -12.10 -15.50
N GLY A 309 0.77 -11.85 -16.67
CA GLY A 309 -0.43 -12.54 -17.14
C GLY A 309 -1.76 -11.78 -16.99
N LEU A 310 -1.72 -10.45 -16.81
CA LEU A 310 -2.88 -9.58 -16.98
C LEU A 310 -2.80 -8.80 -18.29
#